data_7fc71a3172b1cb0a6d2db9a06c09c1b5
#
_entry.id   7fc71a3172b1cb0a6d2db9a06c09c1b5
#
_cell.length_a   1.000
_cell.length_b   1.000
_cell.length_c   1.000
_cell.angle_alpha   90.00
_cell.angle_beta   90.00
_cell.angle_gamma   90.00
#
_symmetry.space_group_name_H-M   'P 1'
#
loop_
_entity.id
_entity.type
_entity.pdbx_description
1 polymer ?
#
loop_
_entity_poly.entity_id
_entity_poly.type
_entity_poly.pdbx_seq_one_letter_code
_entity_poly.pdbx_strand_id
1 'polypeptide(L)'
;MKINLQQIKRQYDIVGNCEALDRALEIALTVAPTELTMLILGENGVGKDIFSRIIHDHSRRSRKRFMAVNCGSIPEGTINSELFGHVKGAFTDASNDREGYFSVCNGGTLFLDEIGELPLSTQALLLRVLEKGEYIPVGSNEVKKTDVRLIAATNVNMLKAVREGRFREDLYYRLNVVSINVPPLRDRGSDIILLFKKFALDTATKYQMPEPISLDEDATAALRRYSWPGNIRQLRNLAESMSITAPQREITLAILRQYLPDDDSATMLSVNDEKGYESERTVIFTYLAQLGQEVQNLSLDLADLRRQLGLSEKGERRNSPGQLPALPSAALRSDYADSQHPAEVEYIDAESDETMEDVKKDLLRDTLRRFHGSRKKTAEHLHISERSLYRYIKEYGLEDVK
;
A
#
# COMPACT_ATOMS: atom_id res chain seq x y z
N MET A 1 -15.81 -33.92 -16.34
CA MET A 1 -14.94 -33.21 -17.31
C MET A 1 -13.56 -33.12 -16.67
N LYS A 2 -12.50 -33.64 -17.29
CA LYS A 2 -11.14 -33.38 -16.79
C LYS A 2 -10.83 -31.89 -17.01
N ILE A 3 -10.65 -31.16 -15.93
CA ILE A 3 -10.31 -29.74 -15.97
C ILE A 3 -8.89 -29.63 -16.54
N ASN A 4 -8.74 -28.92 -17.66
CA ASN A 4 -7.42 -28.69 -18.23
C ASN A 4 -6.76 -27.48 -17.55
N LEU A 5 -6.04 -27.72 -16.46
CA LEU A 5 -5.35 -26.67 -15.68
C LEU A 5 -4.40 -25.83 -16.55
N GLN A 6 -3.74 -26.42 -17.53
CA GLN A 6 -2.84 -25.70 -18.43
C GLN A 6 -3.58 -24.65 -19.28
N GLN A 7 -4.79 -24.97 -19.71
CA GLN A 7 -5.63 -24.00 -20.44
C GLN A 7 -6.04 -22.84 -19.54
N ILE A 8 -6.44 -23.13 -18.30
CA ILE A 8 -6.79 -22.12 -17.30
C ILE A 8 -5.59 -21.23 -16.97
N LYS A 9 -4.42 -21.82 -16.70
CA LYS A 9 -3.20 -21.05 -16.45
C LYS A 9 -2.88 -20.08 -17.59
N ARG A 10 -3.00 -20.52 -18.84
CA ARG A 10 -2.80 -19.66 -20.02
C ARG A 10 -3.85 -18.55 -20.13
N GLN A 11 -5.11 -18.86 -19.88
CA GLN A 11 -6.23 -17.90 -19.98
C GLN A 11 -6.08 -16.75 -18.97
N TYR A 12 -5.63 -17.05 -17.76
CA TYR A 12 -5.49 -16.07 -16.68
C TYR A 12 -4.04 -15.65 -16.43
N ASP A 13 -3.15 -16.01 -17.36
CA ASP A 13 -1.75 -15.61 -17.30
C ASP A 13 -1.02 -16.07 -16.02
N ILE A 14 -1.41 -17.23 -15.49
CA ILE A 14 -0.81 -17.84 -14.30
C ILE A 14 0.42 -18.63 -14.70
N VAL A 15 1.57 -18.23 -14.17
CA VAL A 15 2.84 -18.92 -14.39
C VAL A 15 3.21 -19.73 -13.16
N GLY A 16 3.58 -20.97 -13.38
CA GLY A 16 4.08 -21.86 -12.33
C GLY A 16 3.56 -23.30 -12.49
N ASN A 17 4.30 -24.22 -11.87
CA ASN A 17 4.03 -25.65 -11.86
C ASN A 17 4.03 -26.22 -10.42
N CYS A 18 3.98 -25.36 -9.42
CA CYS A 18 3.92 -25.77 -8.03
C CYS A 18 2.63 -26.54 -7.75
N GLU A 19 2.75 -27.72 -7.17
CA GLU A 19 1.61 -28.61 -6.85
C GLU A 19 0.58 -27.94 -5.92
N ALA A 20 1.02 -27.14 -4.96
CA ALA A 20 0.12 -26.42 -4.06
C ALA A 20 -0.73 -25.38 -4.81
N LEU A 21 -0.14 -24.71 -5.81
CA LEU A 21 -0.86 -23.78 -6.70
C LEU A 21 -1.90 -24.53 -7.55
N ASP A 22 -1.52 -25.70 -8.09
CA ASP A 22 -2.41 -26.51 -8.92
C ASP A 22 -3.60 -27.05 -8.10
N ARG A 23 -3.37 -27.50 -6.89
CA ARG A 23 -4.45 -27.91 -5.95
C ARG A 23 -5.39 -26.73 -5.63
N ALA A 24 -4.85 -25.54 -5.38
CA ALA A 24 -5.66 -24.35 -5.13
C ALA A 24 -6.56 -24.03 -6.33
N LEU A 25 -6.02 -24.13 -7.55
CA LEU A 25 -6.80 -23.94 -8.81
C LEU A 25 -7.86 -25.02 -9.02
N GLU A 26 -7.55 -26.28 -8.73
CA GLU A 26 -8.51 -27.38 -8.81
C GLU A 26 -9.70 -27.17 -7.86
N ILE A 27 -9.43 -26.77 -6.61
CA ILE A 27 -10.49 -26.44 -5.64
C ILE A 27 -11.34 -25.27 -6.17
N ALA A 28 -10.70 -24.21 -6.64
CA ALA A 28 -11.40 -23.05 -7.20
C ALA A 28 -12.37 -23.43 -8.32
N LEU A 29 -11.90 -24.23 -9.28
CA LEU A 29 -12.70 -24.68 -10.43
C LEU A 29 -13.79 -25.67 -10.03
N THR A 30 -13.54 -26.54 -9.05
CA THR A 30 -14.53 -27.49 -8.55
C THR A 30 -15.69 -26.80 -7.86
N VAL A 31 -15.41 -25.73 -7.10
CA VAL A 31 -16.43 -25.00 -6.32
C VAL A 31 -17.08 -23.87 -7.13
N ALA A 32 -16.45 -23.43 -8.23
CA ALA A 32 -16.96 -22.35 -9.07
C ALA A 32 -18.45 -22.52 -9.48
N PRO A 33 -18.94 -23.71 -9.92
CA PRO A 33 -20.32 -23.90 -10.31
C PRO A 33 -21.36 -23.86 -9.17
N THR A 34 -20.89 -23.85 -7.91
CA THR A 34 -21.75 -23.81 -6.73
C THR A 34 -22.06 -22.37 -6.30
N GLU A 35 -23.04 -22.21 -5.42
CA GLU A 35 -23.37 -20.90 -4.80
C GLU A 35 -22.72 -20.75 -3.41
N LEU A 36 -21.77 -21.61 -3.06
CA LEU A 36 -21.11 -21.58 -1.74
C LEU A 36 -20.26 -20.32 -1.59
N THR A 37 -20.24 -19.78 -0.38
CA THR A 37 -19.29 -18.75 0.04
C THR A 37 -17.90 -19.35 0.12
N MET A 38 -16.89 -18.60 -0.30
CA MET A 38 -15.51 -19.05 -0.35
C MET A 38 -14.59 -18.07 0.34
N LEU A 39 -13.62 -18.61 1.06
CA LEU A 39 -12.56 -17.84 1.70
C LEU A 39 -11.21 -18.16 1.07
N ILE A 40 -10.57 -17.16 0.45
CA ILE A 40 -9.25 -17.28 -0.15
C ILE A 40 -8.22 -16.79 0.87
N LEU A 41 -7.36 -17.69 1.30
CA LEU A 41 -6.30 -17.43 2.27
C LEU A 41 -4.96 -17.31 1.55
N GLY A 42 -4.14 -16.35 1.95
CA GLY A 42 -2.79 -16.18 1.41
C GLY A 42 -2.22 -14.81 1.71
N GLU A 43 -0.92 -14.70 1.66
CA GLU A 43 -0.19 -13.46 1.92
C GLU A 43 -0.52 -12.37 0.89
N ASN A 44 -0.12 -11.12 1.21
CA ASN A 44 -0.28 -10.01 0.27
C ASN A 44 0.58 -10.23 -0.98
N GLY A 45 0.03 -9.91 -2.15
CA GLY A 45 0.73 -10.02 -3.43
C GLY A 45 0.88 -11.43 -4.01
N VAL A 46 0.20 -12.47 -3.46
CA VAL A 46 0.22 -13.85 -4.02
C VAL A 46 -0.70 -14.04 -5.23
N GLY A 47 -1.63 -13.08 -5.49
CA GLY A 47 -2.59 -13.13 -6.59
C GLY A 47 -3.96 -13.69 -6.22
N LYS A 48 -4.48 -13.40 -5.02
CA LYS A 48 -5.83 -13.82 -4.56
C LYS A 48 -6.96 -13.33 -5.48
N ASP A 49 -6.79 -12.15 -6.06
CA ASP A 49 -7.71 -11.53 -7.01
C ASP A 49 -7.94 -12.38 -8.27
N ILE A 50 -6.91 -13.02 -8.79
CA ILE A 50 -7.00 -13.91 -9.96
C ILE A 50 -7.91 -15.11 -9.64
N PHE A 51 -7.81 -15.68 -8.45
CA PHE A 51 -8.66 -16.78 -8.01
C PHE A 51 -10.14 -16.37 -7.96
N SER A 52 -10.44 -15.18 -7.44
CA SER A 52 -11.82 -14.67 -7.39
C SER A 52 -12.42 -14.52 -8.80
N ARG A 53 -11.59 -14.07 -9.77
CA ARG A 53 -11.99 -13.95 -11.18
C ARG A 53 -12.24 -15.32 -11.79
N ILE A 54 -11.35 -16.30 -11.60
CA ILE A 54 -11.51 -17.67 -12.08
C ILE A 54 -12.82 -18.28 -11.56
N ILE A 55 -13.09 -18.12 -10.26
CA ILE A 55 -14.31 -18.63 -9.62
C ILE A 55 -15.56 -18.00 -10.25
N HIS A 56 -15.54 -16.68 -10.46
CA HIS A 56 -16.68 -15.99 -11.09
C HIS A 56 -16.90 -16.47 -12.54
N ASP A 57 -15.86 -16.48 -13.36
CA ASP A 57 -15.94 -16.77 -14.80
C ASP A 57 -16.37 -18.22 -15.07
N HIS A 58 -16.09 -19.15 -14.15
CA HIS A 58 -16.51 -20.56 -14.22
C HIS A 58 -17.77 -20.87 -13.40
N SER A 59 -18.46 -19.82 -12.89
CA SER A 59 -19.69 -19.96 -12.12
C SER A 59 -20.94 -19.90 -13.01
N ARG A 60 -22.10 -20.20 -12.41
CA ARG A 60 -23.40 -19.97 -13.04
C ARG A 60 -23.69 -18.47 -13.24
N ARG A 61 -22.95 -17.60 -12.55
CA ARG A 61 -23.07 -16.14 -12.60
C ARG A 61 -22.01 -15.47 -13.50
N SER A 62 -21.32 -16.23 -14.34
CA SER A 62 -20.23 -15.74 -15.19
C SER A 62 -20.60 -14.60 -16.15
N ARG A 63 -21.89 -14.48 -16.51
CA ARG A 63 -22.42 -13.38 -17.35
C ARG A 63 -23.05 -12.25 -16.53
N LYS A 64 -23.04 -12.37 -15.22
CA LYS A 64 -23.57 -11.37 -14.29
C LYS A 64 -22.47 -10.43 -13.81
N ARG A 65 -22.85 -9.41 -13.06
CA ARG A 65 -21.89 -8.42 -12.56
C ARG A 65 -20.89 -9.05 -11.57
N PHE A 66 -19.64 -8.78 -11.80
CA PHE A 66 -18.55 -9.04 -10.85
C PHE A 66 -17.99 -7.71 -10.34
N MET A 67 -17.83 -7.57 -9.04
CA MET A 67 -17.20 -6.42 -8.43
C MET A 67 -16.20 -6.88 -7.39
N ALA A 68 -15.00 -6.30 -7.43
CA ALA A 68 -13.96 -6.50 -6.45
C ALA A 68 -13.82 -5.23 -5.59
N VAL A 69 -13.80 -5.40 -4.29
CA VAL A 69 -13.68 -4.32 -3.30
C VAL A 69 -12.60 -4.72 -2.31
N ASN A 70 -11.63 -3.82 -2.08
CA ASN A 70 -10.65 -3.97 -1.02
C ASN A 70 -11.17 -3.27 0.24
N CYS A 71 -11.44 -4.03 1.30
CA CYS A 71 -12.01 -3.51 2.55
C CYS A 71 -11.03 -2.61 3.31
N GLY A 72 -9.73 -2.90 3.25
CA GLY A 72 -8.68 -2.11 3.91
C GLY A 72 -8.45 -0.73 3.27
N SER A 73 -8.87 -0.55 2.00
CA SER A 73 -8.75 0.74 1.30
C SER A 73 -9.88 1.72 1.58
N ILE A 74 -10.97 1.27 2.23
CA ILE A 74 -12.14 2.10 2.52
C ILE A 74 -12.09 2.55 3.99
N PRO A 75 -12.15 3.86 4.28
CA PRO A 75 -12.16 4.35 5.66
C PRO A 75 -13.31 3.75 6.48
N GLU A 76 -13.06 3.41 7.75
CA GLU A 76 -14.05 2.80 8.65
C GLU A 76 -15.37 3.59 8.72
N GLY A 77 -15.30 4.93 8.73
CA GLY A 77 -16.47 5.80 8.79
C GLY A 77 -17.37 5.74 7.56
N THR A 78 -16.88 5.26 6.41
CA THR A 78 -17.62 5.22 5.14
C THR A 78 -17.94 3.82 4.65
N ILE A 79 -17.29 2.78 5.18
CA ILE A 79 -17.39 1.40 4.68
C ILE A 79 -18.83 0.87 4.69
N ASN A 80 -19.64 1.20 5.71
CA ASN A 80 -21.03 0.80 5.77
C ASN A 80 -21.86 1.45 4.65
N SER A 81 -21.61 2.72 4.36
CA SER A 81 -22.25 3.45 3.27
C SER A 81 -21.87 2.90 1.89
N GLU A 82 -20.60 2.53 1.70
CA GLU A 82 -20.14 1.93 0.45
C GLU A 82 -20.73 0.52 0.23
N LEU A 83 -20.74 -0.32 1.26
CA LEU A 83 -21.25 -1.69 1.15
C LEU A 83 -22.77 -1.75 1.03
N PHE A 84 -23.50 -1.03 1.90
CA PHE A 84 -24.95 -1.16 2.05
C PHE A 84 -25.75 0.02 1.45
N GLY A 85 -25.06 1.11 1.06
CA GLY A 85 -25.68 2.34 0.61
C GLY A 85 -26.19 3.22 1.76
N HIS A 86 -26.66 4.40 1.41
CA HIS A 86 -27.26 5.34 2.36
C HIS A 86 -28.43 6.09 1.75
N VAL A 87 -29.31 6.57 2.60
CA VAL A 87 -30.39 7.49 2.22
C VAL A 87 -29.96 8.94 2.48
N LYS A 88 -30.58 9.86 1.79
CA LYS A 88 -30.39 11.30 1.97
C LYS A 88 -30.54 11.69 3.44
N GLY A 89 -29.59 12.46 3.97
CA GLY A 89 -29.59 12.89 5.38
C GLY A 89 -29.07 11.87 6.37
N ALA A 90 -28.53 10.73 5.93
CA ALA A 90 -27.96 9.71 6.83
C ALA A 90 -26.74 10.21 7.62
N PHE A 91 -26.01 11.18 7.09
CA PHE A 91 -24.89 11.89 7.71
C PHE A 91 -24.75 13.29 7.07
N THR A 92 -23.90 14.15 7.62
CA THR A 92 -23.79 15.58 7.28
C THR A 92 -23.63 15.85 5.78
N ASP A 93 -22.92 14.99 5.04
CA ASP A 93 -22.65 15.16 3.61
C ASP A 93 -23.55 14.27 2.70
N ALA A 94 -24.51 13.56 3.26
CA ALA A 94 -25.45 12.71 2.51
C ALA A 94 -26.52 13.56 1.80
N SER A 95 -26.14 14.21 0.71
CA SER A 95 -27.02 15.09 -0.08
C SER A 95 -28.07 14.33 -0.91
N ASN A 96 -27.78 13.08 -1.32
CA ASN A 96 -28.62 12.22 -2.14
C ASN A 96 -28.58 10.78 -1.64
N ASP A 97 -29.55 9.96 -2.08
CA ASP A 97 -29.50 8.51 -1.90
C ASP A 97 -28.36 7.92 -2.74
N ARG A 98 -27.62 6.95 -2.18
CA ARG A 98 -26.59 6.22 -2.91
C ARG A 98 -26.71 4.73 -2.69
N GLU A 99 -26.69 3.98 -3.79
CA GLU A 99 -26.71 2.53 -3.74
C GLU A 99 -25.35 1.98 -3.29
N GLY A 100 -25.39 0.97 -2.40
CA GLY A 100 -24.21 0.25 -1.97
C GLY A 100 -23.86 -0.93 -2.88
N TYR A 101 -22.68 -1.51 -2.67
CA TYR A 101 -22.17 -2.61 -3.49
C TYR A 101 -23.09 -3.84 -3.49
N PHE A 102 -23.80 -4.14 -2.39
CA PHE A 102 -24.79 -5.23 -2.34
C PHE A 102 -26.00 -4.98 -3.22
N SER A 103 -26.43 -3.73 -3.40
CA SER A 103 -27.48 -3.39 -4.37
C SER A 103 -26.97 -3.54 -5.80
N VAL A 104 -25.83 -2.95 -6.07
CA VAL A 104 -25.21 -2.88 -7.39
C VAL A 104 -24.84 -4.27 -7.93
N CYS A 105 -24.45 -5.20 -7.05
CA CYS A 105 -24.07 -6.58 -7.41
C CYS A 105 -25.21 -7.58 -7.29
N ASN A 106 -26.45 -7.14 -7.09
CA ASN A 106 -27.59 -8.05 -6.95
C ASN A 106 -27.71 -8.99 -8.17
N GLY A 107 -27.84 -10.30 -7.91
CA GLY A 107 -27.79 -11.38 -8.90
C GLY A 107 -26.38 -11.73 -9.40
N GLY A 108 -25.32 -11.03 -8.93
CA GLY A 108 -23.93 -11.17 -9.35
C GLY A 108 -23.00 -11.79 -8.30
N THR A 109 -21.73 -11.41 -8.38
CA THR A 109 -20.68 -11.85 -7.45
C THR A 109 -19.95 -10.64 -6.88
N LEU A 110 -19.81 -10.57 -5.57
CA LEU A 110 -19.02 -9.58 -4.85
C LEU A 110 -17.76 -10.26 -4.27
N PHE A 111 -16.62 -9.74 -4.62
CA PHE A 111 -15.34 -10.15 -4.05
C PHE A 111 -14.90 -9.11 -3.03
N LEU A 112 -14.72 -9.53 -1.77
CA LEU A 112 -14.23 -8.69 -0.69
C LEU A 112 -12.80 -9.13 -0.35
N ASP A 113 -11.81 -8.31 -0.74
CA ASP A 113 -10.42 -8.51 -0.34
C ASP A 113 -10.16 -7.85 1.01
N GLU A 114 -9.18 -8.38 1.75
CA GLU A 114 -8.81 -7.93 3.10
C GLU A 114 -10.01 -7.91 4.06
N ILE A 115 -10.83 -8.99 4.03
CA ILE A 115 -12.04 -9.09 4.86
C ILE A 115 -11.76 -8.99 6.37
N GLY A 116 -10.52 -9.32 6.79
CA GLY A 116 -10.06 -9.23 8.17
C GLY A 116 -9.98 -7.80 8.72
N GLU A 117 -9.95 -6.80 7.83
CA GLU A 117 -9.87 -5.37 8.17
C GLU A 117 -11.25 -4.73 8.41
N LEU A 118 -12.35 -5.49 8.23
CA LEU A 118 -13.69 -4.96 8.46
C LEU A 118 -13.93 -4.65 9.94
N PRO A 119 -14.50 -3.48 10.28
CA PRO A 119 -14.95 -3.18 11.64
C PRO A 119 -16.01 -4.16 12.14
N LEU A 120 -16.03 -4.46 13.43
CA LEU A 120 -16.99 -5.40 14.04
C LEU A 120 -18.46 -5.05 13.77
N SER A 121 -18.79 -3.77 13.69
CA SER A 121 -20.12 -3.27 13.31
C SER A 121 -20.50 -3.69 11.89
N THR A 122 -19.57 -3.56 10.94
CA THR A 122 -19.76 -3.96 9.54
C THR A 122 -19.85 -5.48 9.41
N GLN A 123 -19.05 -6.22 10.19
CA GLN A 123 -19.10 -7.69 10.21
C GLN A 123 -20.47 -8.21 10.61
N ALA A 124 -21.14 -7.56 11.58
CA ALA A 124 -22.51 -7.95 12.00
C ALA A 124 -23.54 -7.72 10.87
N LEU A 125 -23.40 -6.63 10.12
CA LEU A 125 -24.26 -6.35 8.97
C LEU A 125 -24.02 -7.34 7.82
N LEU A 126 -22.77 -7.68 7.57
CA LEU A 126 -22.37 -8.65 6.55
C LEU A 126 -22.93 -10.05 6.87
N LEU A 127 -22.87 -10.47 8.13
CA LEU A 127 -23.46 -11.74 8.57
C LEU A 127 -24.95 -11.82 8.24
N ARG A 128 -25.72 -10.73 8.49
CA ARG A 128 -27.15 -10.66 8.15
C ARG A 128 -27.38 -10.85 6.65
N VAL A 129 -26.53 -10.27 5.80
CA VAL A 129 -26.61 -10.48 4.35
C VAL A 129 -26.38 -11.94 3.98
N LEU A 130 -25.35 -12.58 4.57
CA LEU A 130 -25.00 -13.97 4.27
C LEU A 130 -26.04 -15.00 4.77
N GLU A 131 -26.75 -14.68 5.85
CA GLU A 131 -27.78 -15.58 6.42
C GLU A 131 -29.15 -15.40 5.79
N LYS A 132 -29.56 -14.14 5.60
CA LYS A 132 -30.94 -13.80 5.22
C LYS A 132 -31.07 -13.22 3.81
N GLY A 133 -29.95 -12.84 3.17
CA GLY A 133 -29.99 -12.10 1.93
C GLY A 133 -30.58 -10.70 2.08
N GLU A 134 -30.46 -10.09 3.28
CA GLU A 134 -31.10 -8.83 3.60
C GLU A 134 -30.11 -7.84 4.21
N TYR A 135 -30.28 -6.56 3.90
CA TYR A 135 -29.52 -5.46 4.50
C TYR A 135 -30.39 -4.22 4.66
N ILE A 136 -29.92 -3.27 5.45
CA ILE A 136 -30.57 -1.97 5.66
C ILE A 136 -29.56 -0.88 5.27
N PRO A 137 -29.91 0.04 4.35
CA PRO A 137 -29.06 1.19 4.03
C PRO A 137 -28.84 2.10 5.25
N VAL A 138 -27.70 2.77 5.32
CA VAL A 138 -27.39 3.70 6.42
C VAL A 138 -28.41 4.83 6.45
N GLY A 139 -28.96 5.09 7.63
CA GLY A 139 -30.01 6.11 7.85
C GLY A 139 -31.42 5.68 7.45
N SER A 140 -31.62 4.44 6.96
CA SER A 140 -32.92 3.87 6.61
C SER A 140 -33.39 2.86 7.65
N ASN A 141 -34.72 2.64 7.72
CA ASN A 141 -35.33 1.52 8.43
C ASN A 141 -35.86 0.45 7.47
N GLU A 142 -35.74 0.67 6.17
CA GLU A 142 -36.27 -0.23 5.14
C GLU A 142 -35.32 -1.39 4.89
N VAL A 143 -35.82 -2.63 4.95
CA VAL A 143 -35.07 -3.83 4.66
C VAL A 143 -35.02 -4.05 3.14
N LYS A 144 -33.83 -4.09 2.57
CA LYS A 144 -33.62 -4.45 1.16
C LYS A 144 -33.12 -5.89 1.04
N LYS A 145 -33.56 -6.59 0.00
CA LYS A 145 -33.08 -7.95 -0.32
C LYS A 145 -32.02 -7.93 -1.39
N THR A 146 -31.09 -8.87 -1.28
CA THR A 146 -30.03 -9.07 -2.27
C THR A 146 -29.72 -10.55 -2.45
N ASP A 147 -29.43 -10.94 -3.68
CA ASP A 147 -28.93 -12.27 -4.05
C ASP A 147 -27.51 -12.13 -4.60
N VAL A 148 -26.53 -11.99 -3.71
CA VAL A 148 -25.12 -11.82 -4.07
C VAL A 148 -24.34 -13.04 -3.65
N ARG A 149 -23.59 -13.64 -4.60
CA ARG A 149 -22.56 -14.63 -4.26
C ARG A 149 -21.35 -13.91 -3.70
N LEU A 150 -20.93 -14.25 -2.48
CA LEU A 150 -19.76 -13.66 -1.84
C LEU A 150 -18.53 -14.55 -1.99
N ILE A 151 -17.40 -13.93 -2.37
CA ILE A 151 -16.04 -14.48 -2.29
C ILE A 151 -15.26 -13.54 -1.39
N ALA A 152 -14.64 -14.05 -0.33
CA ALA A 152 -13.82 -13.27 0.58
C ALA A 152 -12.35 -13.67 0.47
N ALA A 153 -11.44 -12.71 0.67
CA ALA A 153 -10.02 -12.99 0.76
C ALA A 153 -9.39 -12.29 1.96
N THR A 154 -8.33 -12.87 2.51
CA THR A 154 -7.58 -12.31 3.62
C THR A 154 -6.14 -12.82 3.65
N ASN A 155 -5.24 -12.01 4.18
CA ASN A 155 -3.87 -12.35 4.56
C ASN A 155 -3.74 -12.64 6.07
N VAL A 156 -4.78 -12.31 6.85
CA VAL A 156 -4.78 -12.41 8.31
C VAL A 156 -5.05 -13.84 8.74
N ASN A 157 -4.41 -14.29 9.83
CA ASN A 157 -4.79 -15.53 10.50
C ASN A 157 -6.15 -15.34 11.20
N MET A 158 -7.21 -15.78 10.54
CA MET A 158 -8.59 -15.57 10.98
C MET A 158 -8.86 -16.18 12.37
N LEU A 159 -8.31 -17.36 12.68
CA LEU A 159 -8.49 -17.99 14.00
C LEU A 159 -7.82 -17.17 15.12
N LYS A 160 -6.70 -16.51 14.81
CA LYS A 160 -6.06 -15.59 15.74
C LYS A 160 -6.91 -14.33 15.91
N ALA A 161 -7.41 -13.74 14.82
CA ALA A 161 -8.28 -12.57 14.86
C ALA A 161 -9.58 -12.82 15.65
N VAL A 162 -10.18 -14.02 15.53
CA VAL A 162 -11.36 -14.41 16.32
C VAL A 162 -11.01 -14.49 17.81
N ARG A 163 -9.89 -15.14 18.19
CA ARG A 163 -9.46 -15.23 19.60
C ARG A 163 -9.16 -13.87 20.23
N GLU A 164 -8.65 -12.93 19.46
CA GLU A 164 -8.37 -11.56 19.88
C GLU A 164 -9.61 -10.64 19.85
N GLY A 165 -10.78 -11.16 19.46
CA GLY A 165 -12.01 -10.39 19.38
C GLY A 165 -12.06 -9.35 18.25
N ARG A 166 -11.10 -9.36 17.33
CA ARG A 166 -11.06 -8.48 16.14
C ARG A 166 -11.98 -8.96 15.01
N PHE A 167 -12.31 -10.27 15.01
CA PHE A 167 -13.22 -10.85 14.05
C PHE A 167 -14.27 -11.72 14.74
N ARG A 168 -15.53 -11.65 14.28
CA ARG A 168 -16.62 -12.43 14.84
C ARG A 168 -16.54 -13.89 14.44
N GLU A 169 -16.72 -14.77 15.41
CA GLU A 169 -16.64 -16.23 15.21
C GLU A 169 -17.77 -16.73 14.29
N ASP A 170 -18.99 -16.21 14.46
CA ASP A 170 -20.15 -16.58 13.65
C ASP A 170 -19.94 -16.22 12.16
N LEU A 171 -19.42 -15.04 11.87
CA LEU A 171 -19.08 -14.62 10.52
C LEU A 171 -17.96 -15.48 9.93
N TYR A 172 -16.92 -15.80 10.71
CA TYR A 172 -15.85 -16.67 10.24
C TYR A 172 -16.37 -18.02 9.75
N TYR A 173 -17.19 -18.72 10.54
CA TYR A 173 -17.76 -20.01 10.11
C TYR A 173 -18.69 -19.86 8.90
N ARG A 174 -19.38 -18.74 8.75
CA ARG A 174 -20.23 -18.49 7.58
C ARG A 174 -19.45 -18.22 6.32
N LEU A 175 -18.26 -17.60 6.41
CA LEU A 175 -17.35 -17.34 5.30
C LEU A 175 -16.53 -18.59 4.94
N ASN A 176 -16.09 -19.35 5.92
CA ASN A 176 -15.17 -20.48 5.76
C ASN A 176 -15.90 -21.80 5.45
N VAL A 177 -16.85 -21.78 4.51
CA VAL A 177 -17.51 -22.99 4.02
C VAL A 177 -16.55 -23.81 3.15
N VAL A 178 -15.84 -23.12 2.24
CA VAL A 178 -14.73 -23.70 1.47
C VAL A 178 -13.59 -22.71 1.51
N SER A 179 -12.40 -23.19 1.91
CA SER A 179 -11.18 -22.38 1.91
C SER A 179 -10.23 -22.79 0.80
N ILE A 180 -9.60 -21.80 0.18
CA ILE A 180 -8.54 -21.96 -0.81
C ILE A 180 -7.29 -21.32 -0.23
N ASN A 181 -6.24 -22.11 -0.02
CA ASN A 181 -4.96 -21.59 0.43
C ASN A 181 -4.04 -21.36 -0.76
N VAL A 182 -3.71 -20.09 -1.04
CA VAL A 182 -2.80 -19.71 -2.13
C VAL A 182 -1.37 -19.68 -1.56
N PRO A 183 -0.46 -20.53 -2.07
CA PRO A 183 0.88 -20.63 -1.50
C PRO A 183 1.69 -19.35 -1.71
N PRO A 184 2.49 -18.90 -0.72
CA PRO A 184 3.41 -17.78 -0.88
C PRO A 184 4.52 -18.13 -1.89
N LEU A 185 5.14 -17.10 -2.45
CA LEU A 185 6.11 -17.25 -3.54
C LEU A 185 7.34 -18.10 -3.14
N ARG A 186 7.81 -17.95 -1.90
CA ARG A 186 8.94 -18.75 -1.36
C ARG A 186 8.69 -20.26 -1.37
N ASP A 187 7.44 -20.68 -1.27
CA ASP A 187 7.04 -22.10 -1.28
C ASP A 187 6.80 -22.64 -2.70
N ARG A 188 6.94 -21.79 -3.75
CA ARG A 188 6.75 -22.16 -5.15
C ARG A 188 8.03 -22.56 -5.88
N GLY A 189 9.17 -22.53 -5.20
CA GLY A 189 10.45 -23.07 -5.67
C GLY A 189 10.89 -22.54 -7.06
N SER A 190 10.80 -23.41 -8.09
CA SER A 190 11.21 -23.08 -9.46
C SER A 190 10.35 -22.00 -10.13
N ASP A 191 9.11 -21.80 -9.66
CA ASP A 191 8.18 -20.83 -10.25
C ASP A 191 8.69 -19.39 -10.11
N ILE A 192 9.51 -19.10 -9.08
CA ILE A 192 10.15 -17.78 -8.87
C ILE A 192 10.90 -17.35 -10.15
N ILE A 193 11.72 -18.25 -10.69
CA ILE A 193 12.56 -17.93 -11.87
C ILE A 193 11.71 -17.86 -13.14
N LEU A 194 10.67 -18.69 -13.26
CA LEU A 194 9.75 -18.62 -14.39
C LEU A 194 9.00 -17.30 -14.41
N LEU A 195 8.52 -16.84 -13.24
CA LEU A 195 7.84 -15.56 -13.09
C LEU A 195 8.79 -14.38 -13.37
N PHE A 196 10.03 -14.42 -12.85
CA PHE A 196 11.02 -13.39 -13.14
C PHE A 196 11.28 -13.25 -14.62
N LYS A 197 11.56 -14.36 -15.32
CA LYS A 197 11.79 -14.37 -16.78
C LYS A 197 10.60 -13.81 -17.55
N LYS A 198 9.38 -14.17 -17.12
CA LYS A 198 8.16 -13.64 -17.72
C LYS A 198 8.09 -12.12 -17.53
N PHE A 199 8.24 -11.60 -16.32
CA PHE A 199 8.15 -10.18 -16.04
C PHE A 199 9.26 -9.37 -16.75
N ALA A 200 10.46 -9.93 -16.85
CA ALA A 200 11.55 -9.34 -17.63
C ALA A 200 11.21 -9.24 -19.12
N LEU A 201 10.61 -10.31 -19.69
CA LEU A 201 10.17 -10.32 -21.08
C LEU A 201 9.01 -9.35 -21.33
N ASP A 202 8.00 -9.34 -20.44
CA ASP A 202 6.85 -8.44 -20.51
C ASP A 202 7.32 -6.98 -20.47
N THR A 203 8.28 -6.67 -19.60
CA THR A 203 8.86 -5.33 -19.48
C THR A 203 9.66 -4.95 -20.72
N ALA A 204 10.50 -5.84 -21.23
CA ALA A 204 11.27 -5.60 -22.45
C ALA A 204 10.34 -5.33 -23.65
N THR A 205 9.25 -6.08 -23.75
CA THR A 205 8.25 -5.91 -24.81
C THR A 205 7.51 -4.56 -24.65
N LYS A 206 7.07 -4.23 -23.42
CA LYS A 206 6.33 -2.99 -23.10
C LYS A 206 7.14 -1.74 -23.46
N TYR A 207 8.43 -1.75 -23.17
CA TYR A 207 9.34 -0.60 -23.37
C TYR A 207 10.19 -0.74 -24.64
N GLN A 208 9.91 -1.72 -25.52
CA GLN A 208 10.62 -1.96 -26.79
C GLN A 208 12.14 -2.07 -26.62
N MET A 209 12.57 -2.76 -25.57
CA MET A 209 13.96 -2.99 -25.28
C MET A 209 14.53 -4.06 -26.22
N PRO A 210 15.81 -3.98 -26.63
CA PRO A 210 16.40 -4.94 -27.58
C PRO A 210 16.43 -6.37 -27.02
N GLU A 211 16.67 -6.51 -25.71
CA GLU A 211 16.75 -7.80 -25.03
C GLU A 211 16.22 -7.71 -23.59
N PRO A 212 15.53 -8.76 -23.08
CA PRO A 212 15.17 -8.85 -21.67
C PRO A 212 16.43 -9.06 -20.83
N ILE A 213 16.34 -8.72 -19.54
CA ILE A 213 17.41 -9.02 -18.58
C ILE A 213 17.45 -10.54 -18.31
N SER A 214 18.67 -11.06 -18.09
CA SER A 214 18.93 -12.44 -17.67
C SER A 214 19.66 -12.46 -16.32
N LEU A 215 19.59 -13.60 -15.62
CA LEU A 215 20.25 -13.79 -14.33
C LEU A 215 21.43 -14.74 -14.50
N ASP A 216 22.54 -14.47 -13.84
CA ASP A 216 23.61 -15.46 -13.66
C ASP A 216 23.16 -16.58 -12.68
N GLU A 217 24.00 -17.60 -12.49
CA GLU A 217 23.69 -18.72 -11.61
C GLU A 217 23.59 -18.31 -10.15
N ASP A 218 24.46 -17.41 -9.69
CA ASP A 218 24.50 -16.92 -8.31
C ASP A 218 23.28 -16.04 -7.98
N ALA A 219 22.91 -15.13 -8.88
CA ALA A 219 21.71 -14.32 -8.75
C ALA A 219 20.43 -15.19 -8.78
N THR A 220 20.41 -16.20 -9.65
CA THR A 220 19.30 -17.20 -9.71
C THR A 220 19.17 -17.93 -8.36
N ALA A 221 20.28 -18.36 -7.76
CA ALA A 221 20.28 -19.04 -6.48
C ALA A 221 19.84 -18.10 -5.34
N ALA A 222 20.25 -16.84 -5.37
CA ALA A 222 19.86 -15.82 -4.40
C ALA A 222 18.35 -15.53 -4.47
N LEU A 223 17.78 -15.32 -5.67
CA LEU A 223 16.35 -15.11 -5.86
C LEU A 223 15.49 -16.27 -5.33
N ARG A 224 15.95 -17.50 -5.48
CA ARG A 224 15.24 -18.68 -4.96
C ARG A 224 15.23 -18.78 -3.43
N ARG A 225 16.25 -18.22 -2.76
CA ARG A 225 16.40 -18.27 -1.29
C ARG A 225 15.73 -17.09 -0.60
N TYR A 226 15.44 -16.02 -1.34
CA TYR A 226 14.87 -14.81 -0.75
C TYR A 226 13.44 -15.07 -0.22
N SER A 227 13.09 -14.44 0.88
CA SER A 227 11.84 -14.66 1.64
C SER A 227 10.57 -14.19 0.92
N TRP A 228 10.68 -13.20 0.02
CA TRP A 228 9.60 -12.61 -0.77
C TRP A 228 8.39 -12.14 0.07
N PRO A 229 8.56 -11.23 1.03
CA PRO A 229 7.47 -10.76 1.87
C PRO A 229 6.33 -10.08 1.08
N GLY A 230 6.64 -9.45 -0.06
CA GLY A 230 5.66 -8.89 -1.00
C GLY A 230 5.28 -9.83 -2.15
N ASN A 231 5.72 -11.08 -2.13
CA ASN A 231 5.36 -12.14 -3.07
C ASN A 231 5.53 -11.75 -4.55
N ILE A 232 4.55 -12.08 -5.40
CA ILE A 232 4.58 -11.83 -6.86
C ILE A 232 4.61 -10.33 -7.15
N ARG A 233 3.95 -9.49 -6.32
CA ARG A 233 3.97 -8.03 -6.51
C ARG A 233 5.39 -7.48 -6.36
N GLN A 234 6.12 -7.93 -5.35
CA GLN A 234 7.52 -7.55 -5.13
C GLN A 234 8.43 -8.05 -6.26
N LEU A 235 8.29 -9.33 -6.65
CA LEU A 235 9.07 -9.90 -7.75
C LEU A 235 8.85 -9.16 -9.08
N ARG A 236 7.60 -8.78 -9.38
CA ARG A 236 7.27 -8.00 -10.57
C ARG A 236 7.94 -6.63 -10.54
N ASN A 237 7.80 -5.91 -9.42
CA ASN A 237 8.41 -4.59 -9.25
C ASN A 237 9.95 -4.67 -9.37
N LEU A 238 10.57 -5.68 -8.78
CA LEU A 238 12.00 -5.94 -8.89
C LEU A 238 12.39 -6.15 -10.37
N ALA A 239 11.74 -7.06 -11.07
CA ALA A 239 12.03 -7.36 -12.47
C ALA A 239 11.83 -6.14 -13.38
N GLU A 240 10.77 -5.35 -13.17
CA GLU A 240 10.50 -4.13 -13.93
C GLU A 240 11.57 -3.05 -13.63
N SER A 241 11.88 -2.79 -12.37
CA SER A 241 12.92 -1.83 -11.97
C SER A 241 14.27 -2.19 -12.57
N MET A 242 14.73 -3.43 -12.37
CA MET A 242 16.00 -3.90 -12.91
C MET A 242 16.05 -3.86 -14.44
N SER A 243 14.95 -4.21 -15.13
CA SER A 243 14.89 -4.13 -16.60
C SER A 243 15.13 -2.71 -17.10
N ILE A 244 14.67 -1.69 -16.37
CA ILE A 244 14.78 -0.28 -16.77
C ILE A 244 16.12 0.33 -16.35
N THR A 245 16.60 0.04 -15.14
CA THR A 245 17.69 0.80 -14.50
C THR A 245 19.01 0.04 -14.41
N ALA A 246 19.05 -1.28 -14.63
CA ALA A 246 20.28 -2.04 -14.52
C ALA A 246 21.30 -1.64 -15.61
N PRO A 247 22.58 -1.46 -15.24
CA PRO A 247 23.63 -1.05 -16.17
C PRO A 247 23.96 -2.12 -17.21
N GLN A 248 23.67 -3.38 -16.91
CA GLN A 248 23.94 -4.53 -17.77
C GLN A 248 22.68 -5.41 -17.93
N ARG A 249 22.58 -6.12 -19.03
CA ARG A 249 21.46 -7.05 -19.28
C ARG A 249 21.63 -8.38 -18.55
N GLU A 250 22.85 -8.79 -18.30
CA GLU A 250 23.15 -9.94 -17.46
C GLU A 250 23.30 -9.46 -16.00
N ILE A 251 22.37 -9.89 -15.16
CA ILE A 251 22.29 -9.48 -13.76
C ILE A 251 23.10 -10.45 -12.92
N THR A 252 24.21 -9.94 -12.40
CA THR A 252 25.05 -10.66 -11.43
C THR A 252 24.52 -10.51 -10.01
N LEU A 253 25.00 -11.39 -9.10
CA LEU A 253 24.64 -11.30 -7.68
C LEU A 253 24.93 -9.92 -7.08
N ALA A 254 26.05 -9.28 -7.50
CA ALA A 254 26.42 -7.94 -7.02
C ALA A 254 25.41 -6.87 -7.43
N ILE A 255 24.91 -6.92 -8.67
CA ILE A 255 23.86 -6.04 -9.17
C ILE A 255 22.55 -6.34 -8.46
N LEU A 256 22.16 -7.61 -8.34
CA LEU A 256 20.92 -8.01 -7.69
C LEU A 256 20.80 -7.50 -6.25
N ARG A 257 21.90 -7.55 -5.47
CA ARG A 257 21.92 -7.05 -4.08
C ARG A 257 21.64 -5.56 -3.95
N GLN A 258 21.84 -4.76 -4.99
CA GLN A 258 21.53 -3.33 -4.97
C GLN A 258 20.01 -3.07 -5.06
N TYR A 259 19.24 -4.05 -5.53
CA TYR A 259 17.79 -3.95 -5.72
C TYR A 259 16.98 -4.74 -4.69
N LEU A 260 17.59 -5.75 -4.05
CA LEU A 260 16.95 -6.53 -2.99
C LEU A 260 17.18 -5.84 -1.64
N PRO A 261 16.13 -5.50 -0.88
CA PRO A 261 16.27 -5.09 0.51
C PRO A 261 16.92 -6.23 1.32
N ASP A 262 17.71 -5.89 2.33
CA ASP A 262 18.21 -6.91 3.27
C ASP A 262 17.03 -7.62 3.95
N ASP A 263 17.13 -8.95 4.10
CA ASP A 263 16.05 -9.78 4.66
C ASP A 263 15.61 -9.32 6.06
N ASP A 264 16.54 -8.81 6.88
CA ASP A 264 16.25 -8.23 8.21
C ASP A 264 15.39 -6.96 8.13
N SER A 265 15.57 -6.14 7.10
CA SER A 265 14.77 -4.93 6.86
C SER A 265 13.35 -5.27 6.34
N ALA A 266 13.22 -6.32 5.56
CA ALA A 266 11.94 -6.78 5.02
C ALA A 266 11.01 -7.32 6.11
N THR A 267 11.55 -7.93 7.17
CA THR A 267 10.76 -8.41 8.32
C THR A 267 10.21 -7.25 9.16
N MET A 268 10.93 -6.14 9.24
CA MET A 268 10.46 -4.93 9.93
C MET A 268 9.33 -4.22 9.18
N LEU A 269 9.32 -4.25 7.84
CA LEU A 269 8.26 -3.64 7.03
C LEU A 269 6.93 -4.40 7.09
N SER A 270 6.95 -5.70 7.35
CA SER A 270 5.73 -6.53 7.45
C SER A 270 5.02 -6.44 8.80
N VAL A 271 5.67 -5.88 9.84
CA VAL A 271 5.09 -5.73 11.19
C VAL A 271 4.38 -4.37 11.37
N ASN A 272 4.61 -3.41 10.46
CA ASN A 272 4.10 -2.03 10.59
C ASN A 272 3.03 -1.65 9.55
N ASP A 273 2.23 -2.60 9.07
CA ASP A 273 1.14 -2.33 8.10
C ASP A 273 -0.04 -1.49 8.66
N GLU A 274 0.09 -0.95 9.88
CA GLU A 274 -0.89 0.01 10.42
C GLU A 274 -0.73 1.46 9.90
N LYS A 275 0.32 1.75 9.09
CA LYS A 275 0.56 3.11 8.57
C LYS A 275 1.05 3.14 7.12
N GLY A 276 0.23 2.64 6.20
CA GLY A 276 0.56 2.58 4.76
C GLY A 276 0.90 3.92 4.09
N TYR A 277 0.60 5.07 4.71
CA TYR A 277 0.94 6.41 4.20
C TYR A 277 2.29 6.96 4.70
N GLU A 278 2.84 6.43 5.80
CA GLU A 278 4.15 6.88 6.30
C GLU A 278 5.32 6.15 5.62
N SER A 279 5.11 4.91 5.15
CA SER A 279 6.19 4.17 4.48
C SER A 279 6.52 4.71 3.09
N GLU A 280 5.54 5.17 2.30
CA GLU A 280 5.79 5.83 1.01
C GLU A 280 6.55 7.16 1.20
N ARG A 281 6.20 7.94 2.22
CA ARG A 281 6.94 9.16 2.56
C ARG A 281 8.37 8.85 2.99
N THR A 282 8.60 7.84 3.80
CA THR A 282 9.95 7.45 4.27
C THR A 282 10.82 6.97 3.10
N VAL A 283 10.28 6.20 2.16
CA VAL A 283 11.00 5.79 0.94
C VAL A 283 11.33 7.00 0.07
N ILE A 284 10.39 7.92 -0.14
CA ILE A 284 10.62 9.15 -0.90
C ILE A 284 11.67 10.04 -0.18
N PHE A 285 11.59 10.19 1.14
CA PHE A 285 12.59 10.95 1.91
C PHE A 285 13.98 10.31 1.88
N THR A 286 14.07 8.99 1.93
CA THR A 286 15.36 8.27 1.80
C THR A 286 15.96 8.45 0.40
N TYR A 287 15.14 8.38 -0.64
CA TYR A 287 15.58 8.64 -2.02
C TYR A 287 16.00 10.09 -2.22
N LEU A 288 15.29 11.05 -1.69
CA LEU A 288 15.65 12.47 -1.74
C LEU A 288 16.93 12.77 -0.96
N ALA A 289 17.14 12.12 0.18
CA ALA A 289 18.38 12.23 0.94
C ALA A 289 19.59 11.63 0.19
N GLN A 290 19.39 10.50 -0.48
CA GLN A 290 20.42 9.85 -1.29
C GLN A 290 20.80 10.67 -2.53
N LEU A 291 19.79 11.21 -3.24
CA LEU A 291 20.01 12.16 -4.34
C LEU A 291 20.71 13.45 -3.87
N GLY A 292 20.36 13.95 -2.69
CA GLY A 292 21.04 15.10 -2.08
C GLY A 292 22.52 14.82 -1.82
N GLN A 293 22.87 13.62 -1.38
CA GLN A 293 24.24 13.21 -1.12
C GLN A 293 25.05 13.01 -2.42
N GLU A 294 24.44 12.45 -3.47
CA GLU A 294 25.06 12.33 -4.79
C GLU A 294 25.31 13.69 -5.44
N VAL A 295 24.38 14.62 -5.36
CA VAL A 295 24.55 16.00 -5.84
C VAL A 295 25.66 16.70 -5.07
N GLN A 296 25.79 16.46 -3.77
CA GLN A 296 26.86 17.04 -2.95
C GLN A 296 28.23 16.45 -3.30
N ASN A 297 28.33 15.15 -3.55
CA ASN A 297 29.55 14.49 -4.02
C ASN A 297 29.94 15.00 -5.41
N LEU A 298 29.03 15.08 -6.35
CA LEU A 298 29.28 15.66 -7.70
C LEU A 298 29.75 17.12 -7.63
N SER A 299 29.22 17.90 -6.67
CA SER A 299 29.65 19.29 -6.48
C SER A 299 31.07 19.40 -5.94
N LEU A 300 31.49 18.46 -5.08
CA LEU A 300 32.87 18.36 -4.58
C LEU A 300 33.83 17.92 -5.68
N ASP A 301 33.47 16.93 -6.47
CA ASP A 301 34.27 16.45 -7.61
C ASP A 301 34.45 17.55 -8.68
N LEU A 302 33.39 18.33 -8.96
CA LEU A 302 33.46 19.49 -9.84
C LEU A 302 34.38 20.61 -9.28
N ALA A 303 34.36 20.81 -7.95
CA ALA A 303 35.22 21.78 -7.30
C ALA A 303 36.71 21.35 -7.38
N ASP A 304 36.99 20.05 -7.21
CA ASP A 304 38.35 19.50 -7.33
C ASP A 304 38.84 19.48 -8.78
N LEU A 305 38.00 19.15 -9.75
CA LEU A 305 38.29 19.28 -11.18
C LEU A 305 38.60 20.73 -11.59
N ARG A 306 37.84 21.70 -11.06
CA ARG A 306 38.10 23.13 -11.27
C ARG A 306 39.45 23.57 -10.67
N ARG A 307 39.82 23.03 -9.49
CA ARG A 307 41.15 23.28 -8.90
C ARG A 307 42.29 22.67 -9.74
N GLN A 308 42.12 21.44 -10.25
CA GLN A 308 43.09 20.76 -11.10
C GLN A 308 43.26 21.45 -12.46
N LEU A 309 42.18 22.04 -13.02
CA LEU A 309 42.23 22.76 -14.30
C LEU A 309 42.70 24.21 -14.18
N GLY A 310 43.06 24.69 -12.98
CA GLY A 310 43.59 26.02 -12.76
C GLY A 310 42.63 27.18 -13.09
N LEU A 311 41.31 26.90 -13.13
CA LEU A 311 40.29 27.90 -13.39
C LEU A 311 39.97 28.65 -12.09
N SER A 312 40.83 29.62 -11.73
CA SER A 312 40.63 30.55 -10.61
C SER A 312 39.64 31.62 -11.02
N GLU A 313 38.62 31.82 -10.22
CA GLU A 313 37.64 32.90 -10.38
C GLU A 313 38.31 34.27 -10.27
N LYS A 314 38.34 35.03 -11.38
CA LYS A 314 38.36 36.48 -11.34
C LYS A 314 37.07 36.99 -11.95
N GLY A 315 36.23 37.49 -11.05
CA GLY A 315 35.26 38.55 -11.31
C GLY A 315 34.04 38.18 -12.09
N GLU A 316 32.92 37.97 -11.36
CA GLU A 316 31.68 38.73 -11.67
C GLU A 316 30.66 38.46 -10.53
N ARG A 317 30.41 39.52 -9.75
CA ARG A 317 29.26 39.59 -8.88
C ARG A 317 27.99 39.66 -9.72
N ARG A 318 27.18 38.61 -9.75
CA ARG A 318 25.76 38.71 -10.04
C ARG A 318 24.99 37.57 -9.35
N ASN A 319 24.10 37.98 -8.46
CA ASN A 319 22.90 37.31 -7.95
C ASN A 319 23.00 35.85 -7.51
N SER A 320 23.16 35.66 -6.22
CA SER A 320 22.88 34.41 -5.51
C SER A 320 21.40 34.05 -5.62
N PRO A 321 21.04 32.84 -6.07
CA PRO A 321 19.77 32.26 -5.74
C PRO A 321 19.82 31.76 -4.27
N GLY A 322 18.73 32.00 -3.54
CA GLY A 322 18.60 31.87 -2.12
C GLY A 322 19.18 30.61 -1.48
N GLN A 323 19.81 30.83 -0.37
CA GLN A 323 20.17 29.81 0.61
C GLN A 323 18.93 29.02 1.03
N LEU A 324 18.93 27.73 0.76
CA LEU A 324 18.04 26.77 1.43
C LEU A 324 18.41 26.77 2.93
N PRO A 325 17.44 26.84 3.84
CA PRO A 325 17.71 26.77 5.26
C PRO A 325 18.29 25.40 5.62
N ALA A 326 19.41 25.41 6.36
CA ALA A 326 20.05 24.25 6.92
C ALA A 326 19.07 23.53 7.85
N LEU A 327 18.78 22.27 7.57
CA LEU A 327 18.11 21.37 8.49
C LEU A 327 19.03 21.08 9.68
N PRO A 328 18.53 21.06 10.93
CA PRO A 328 19.35 20.78 12.09
C PRO A 328 19.87 19.34 12.04
N SER A 329 21.17 19.21 12.04
CA SER A 329 21.92 17.96 12.16
C SER A 329 21.78 17.45 13.58
N ALA A 330 20.87 16.54 13.83
CA ALA A 330 20.86 15.73 15.04
C ALA A 330 21.74 14.51 14.83
N ALA A 331 22.90 14.62 15.38
CA ALA A 331 23.91 13.65 15.78
C ALA A 331 23.53 12.15 15.68
N LEU A 332 24.25 11.44 14.80
CA LEU A 332 24.63 10.06 15.01
C LEU A 332 26.13 10.02 15.25
N ARG A 333 26.52 9.96 16.49
CA ARG A 333 27.84 9.48 16.90
C ARG A 333 27.66 8.08 17.44
N SER A 334 28.20 7.11 16.72
CA SER A 334 28.54 5.80 17.23
C SER A 334 29.89 5.91 17.92
N ASP A 335 29.97 5.65 19.22
CA ASP A 335 31.19 5.22 19.87
C ASP A 335 30.85 4.00 20.74
N TYR A 336 31.42 2.87 20.36
CA TYR A 336 31.55 1.68 21.17
C TYR A 336 32.65 1.92 22.22
N ALA A 337 32.32 1.74 23.50
CA ALA A 337 33.18 1.08 24.49
C ALA A 337 32.48 0.99 25.85
N ASP A 338 32.17 -0.22 26.21
CA ASP A 338 32.30 -0.92 27.50
C ASP A 338 32.45 -0.05 28.78
N SER A 339 31.48 -0.20 29.70
CA SER A 339 31.70 -0.61 31.11
C SER A 339 30.47 -0.35 31.99
N GLN A 340 30.34 -1.26 32.90
CA GLN A 340 29.32 -1.53 33.93
C GLN A 340 29.06 -0.38 34.92
N HIS A 341 27.84 -0.26 35.31
CA HIS A 341 27.16 -0.05 36.60
C HIS A 341 26.12 1.07 36.62
N PRO A 342 25.03 0.91 37.38
CA PRO A 342 23.85 1.77 37.30
C PRO A 342 24.00 3.01 38.19
N ALA A 343 23.71 4.16 37.64
CA ALA A 343 23.48 5.38 38.40
C ALA A 343 22.12 5.98 38.05
N GLU A 344 21.44 6.41 39.07
CA GLU A 344 20.16 7.07 39.12
C GLU A 344 19.99 8.14 38.02
N VAL A 345 18.88 8.11 37.32
CA VAL A 345 18.49 9.19 36.39
C VAL A 345 17.57 10.15 37.11
N GLU A 346 18.11 11.33 37.44
CA GLU A 346 17.31 12.51 37.79
C GLU A 346 16.43 12.88 36.58
N TYR A 347 15.13 13.00 36.83
CA TYR A 347 14.16 13.58 35.90
C TYR A 347 14.42 15.07 35.83
N ILE A 348 14.81 15.54 34.62
CA ILE A 348 14.72 16.95 34.26
C ILE A 348 13.41 17.14 33.54
N ASP A 349 12.48 17.85 34.17
CA ASP A 349 11.26 18.37 33.57
C ASP A 349 11.64 19.29 32.40
N ALA A 350 11.27 18.94 31.20
CA ALA A 350 11.23 19.84 30.05
C ALA A 350 9.76 20.05 29.69
N GLU A 351 9.18 21.07 30.36
CA GLU A 351 7.94 21.70 29.90
C GLU A 351 8.20 22.42 28.59
N SER A 352 7.56 21.96 27.52
CA SER A 352 6.95 22.76 26.44
C SER A 352 6.13 21.82 25.56
N ASP A 353 4.89 21.57 25.99
CA ASP A 353 3.83 21.04 25.13
C ASP A 353 3.38 22.14 24.14
N GLU A 354 4.17 22.42 23.12
CA GLU A 354 3.69 23.16 21.95
C GLU A 354 2.80 22.22 21.14
N THR A 355 1.51 22.46 21.23
CA THR A 355 0.55 21.68 20.43
C THR A 355 0.68 22.04 18.94
N MET A 356 0.28 21.13 18.02
CA MET A 356 0.22 21.41 16.58
C MET A 356 -0.58 22.66 16.22
N GLU A 357 -1.46 23.11 17.11
CA GLU A 357 -2.24 24.34 16.97
C GLU A 357 -1.40 25.58 17.28
N ASP A 358 -0.52 25.54 18.26
CA ASP A 358 0.40 26.65 18.60
C ASP A 358 1.40 26.89 17.46
N VAL A 359 1.94 25.83 16.87
CA VAL A 359 2.84 25.93 15.69
C VAL A 359 2.11 26.53 14.49
N LYS A 360 0.86 26.14 14.23
CA LYS A 360 0.04 26.72 13.15
C LYS A 360 -0.26 28.20 13.40
N LYS A 361 -0.56 28.57 14.63
CA LYS A 361 -0.85 29.94 15.04
C LYS A 361 0.37 30.84 14.85
N ASP A 362 1.56 30.40 15.25
CA ASP A 362 2.80 31.15 15.11
C ASP A 362 3.22 31.29 13.64
N LEU A 363 3.09 30.22 12.84
CA LEU A 363 3.34 30.29 11.39
C LEU A 363 2.42 31.29 10.67
N LEU A 364 1.14 31.32 11.03
CA LEU A 364 0.18 32.28 10.50
C LEU A 364 0.52 33.70 10.90
N ARG A 365 0.90 33.92 12.16
CA ARG A 365 1.29 35.23 12.70
C ARG A 365 2.53 35.78 11.98
N ASP A 366 3.55 34.97 11.83
CA ASP A 366 4.81 35.37 11.18
C ASP A 366 4.63 35.65 9.70
N THR A 367 3.79 34.84 9.02
CA THR A 367 3.49 35.06 7.62
C THR A 367 2.67 36.32 7.40
N LEU A 368 1.70 36.63 8.26
CA LEU A 368 0.95 37.89 8.22
C LEU A 368 1.87 39.11 8.44
N ARG A 369 2.79 39.06 9.39
CA ARG A 369 3.80 40.10 9.62
C ARG A 369 4.71 40.31 8.42
N ARG A 370 5.18 39.20 7.81
CA ARG A 370 6.06 39.23 6.64
C ARG A 370 5.43 39.92 5.44
N PHE A 371 4.11 39.80 5.27
CA PHE A 371 3.37 40.43 4.17
C PHE A 371 2.58 41.69 4.60
N HIS A 372 2.98 42.31 5.73
CA HIS A 372 2.38 43.54 6.25
C HIS A 372 0.85 43.50 6.28
N GLY A 373 0.28 42.41 6.78
CA GLY A 373 -1.17 42.21 6.93
C GLY A 373 -1.92 41.96 5.60
N SER A 374 -1.22 41.77 4.47
CA SER A 374 -1.86 41.51 3.19
C SER A 374 -2.41 40.08 3.12
N ARG A 375 -3.71 39.92 3.41
CA ARG A 375 -4.41 38.63 3.48
C ARG A 375 -4.33 37.83 2.17
N LYS A 376 -4.40 38.51 1.03
CA LYS A 376 -4.30 37.88 -0.30
C LYS A 376 -2.91 37.24 -0.53
N LYS A 377 -1.83 38.00 -0.26
CA LYS A 377 -0.46 37.51 -0.42
C LYS A 377 -0.12 36.42 0.59
N THR A 378 -0.66 36.51 1.80
CA THR A 378 -0.51 35.47 2.84
C THR A 378 -1.21 34.18 2.45
N ALA A 379 -2.42 34.25 1.89
CA ALA A 379 -3.15 33.08 1.40
C ALA A 379 -2.43 32.39 0.22
N GLU A 380 -1.93 33.20 -0.73
CA GLU A 380 -1.13 32.70 -1.86
C GLU A 380 0.17 32.00 -1.38
N HIS A 381 0.87 32.59 -0.41
CA HIS A 381 2.12 32.03 0.11
C HIS A 381 1.91 30.74 0.91
N LEU A 382 0.82 30.63 1.65
CA LEU A 382 0.48 29.44 2.43
C LEU A 382 -0.29 28.39 1.59
N HIS A 383 -0.53 28.63 0.31
CA HIS A 383 -1.30 27.77 -0.60
C HIS A 383 -2.69 27.39 -0.06
N ILE A 384 -3.35 28.33 0.62
CA ILE A 384 -4.71 28.17 1.15
C ILE A 384 -5.67 29.18 0.53
N SER A 385 -6.98 28.90 0.54
CA SER A 385 -7.98 29.84 0.08
C SER A 385 -8.07 31.06 1.02
N GLU A 386 -8.36 32.25 0.46
CA GLU A 386 -8.60 33.46 1.28
C GLU A 386 -9.68 33.21 2.35
N ARG A 387 -10.72 32.46 2.03
CA ARG A 387 -11.81 32.08 2.96
C ARG A 387 -11.29 31.25 4.14
N SER A 388 -10.37 30.31 3.88
CA SER A 388 -9.73 29.49 4.93
C SER A 388 -8.83 30.34 5.80
N LEU A 389 -8.06 31.28 5.21
CA LEU A 389 -7.22 32.21 5.97
C LEU A 389 -8.04 33.11 6.89
N TYR A 390 -9.18 33.66 6.40
CA TYR A 390 -10.07 34.47 7.25
C TYR A 390 -10.64 33.69 8.44
N ARG A 391 -10.98 32.41 8.23
CA ARG A 391 -11.44 31.53 9.32
C ARG A 391 -10.36 31.35 10.37
N TYR A 392 -9.13 31.04 9.96
CA TYR A 392 -8.00 30.83 10.89
C TYR A 392 -7.59 32.12 11.61
N ILE A 393 -7.59 33.29 10.95
CA ILE A 393 -7.35 34.57 11.61
C ILE A 393 -8.35 34.82 12.74
N LYS A 394 -9.62 34.53 12.52
CA LYS A 394 -10.68 34.64 13.51
C LYS A 394 -10.57 33.62 14.63
N GLU A 395 -10.25 32.38 14.29
CA GLU A 395 -10.12 31.26 15.23
C GLU A 395 -8.94 31.44 16.19
N TYR A 396 -7.80 31.96 15.67
CA TYR A 396 -6.59 32.18 16.46
C TYR A 396 -6.45 33.62 17.00
N GLY A 397 -7.43 34.51 16.79
CA GLY A 397 -7.44 35.87 17.30
C GLY A 397 -6.32 36.76 16.75
N LEU A 398 -5.97 36.59 15.47
CA LEU A 398 -4.88 37.31 14.79
C LEU A 398 -5.37 38.51 13.96
N GLU A 399 -6.52 39.11 14.31
CA GLU A 399 -7.16 40.19 13.56
C GLU A 399 -6.33 41.50 13.55
N ASP A 400 -5.52 41.75 14.59
CA ASP A 400 -4.73 42.98 14.80
C ASP A 400 -3.27 42.87 14.28
N VAL A 401 -2.88 41.76 13.67
CA VAL A 401 -1.52 41.59 13.12
C VAL A 401 -1.40 42.30 11.78
N LYS A 402 -0.64 43.41 11.77
CA LYS A 402 -0.27 44.22 10.60
C LYS A 402 1.12 43.88 10.07
#